data_72e78793d81980dfada53f64c11e0f50
#
_entry.id   72e78793d81980dfada53f64c11e0f50
#
_cell.length_a   1.000
_cell.length_b   1.000
_cell.length_c   1.000
_cell.angle_alpha   90.00
_cell.angle_beta   90.00
_cell.angle_gamma   90.00
#
_symmetry.space_group_name_H-M   'P 1'
#
loop_
_entity.id
_entity.type
_entity.pdbx_description
1 polymer ?
#
loop_
_entity_poly.entity_id
_entity_poly.type
_entity_poly.pdbx_seq_one_letter_code
_entity_poly.pdbx_strand_id
1 'polypeptide(L)'
;AAIGRVALGKLENWVTIRRANADILRRHLSSLPSLRIPRPPQSVEHSYYKFYAFLQPGCLKPGWTRDRILAAIQAEGIPCGAGVCPEIYRERLFQDRGLGPKTPLPVAQELGQTSLMFLVHPTLGERDMIDTAAAIEKVLTAATVM
;
A
#
# COMPACT_ATOMS: atom_id res chain seq x y z
N ALA A 1 0.21 -7.49 29.21
CA ALA A 1 1.65 -7.81 29.30
C ALA A 1 1.98 -9.23 28.80
N ALA A 2 1.26 -10.31 29.25
CA ALA A 2 1.59 -11.70 28.88
C ALA A 2 1.54 -11.96 27.38
N ILE A 3 0.48 -11.55 26.68
CA ILE A 3 0.33 -11.68 25.22
C ILE A 3 1.44 -10.94 24.49
N GLY A 4 1.79 -9.72 24.95
CA GLY A 4 2.86 -8.91 24.35
C GLY A 4 4.24 -9.58 24.47
N ARG A 5 4.55 -10.24 25.56
CA ARG A 5 5.80 -10.98 25.71
C ARG A 5 5.92 -12.13 24.73
N VAL A 6 4.83 -12.90 24.53
CA VAL A 6 4.79 -13.99 23.55
C VAL A 6 4.92 -13.45 22.13
N ALA A 7 4.24 -12.36 21.80
CA ALA A 7 4.34 -11.72 20.50
C ALA A 7 5.74 -11.17 20.20
N LEU A 8 6.40 -10.59 21.22
CA LEU A 8 7.77 -10.06 21.10
C LEU A 8 8.78 -11.17 20.76
N GLY A 9 8.64 -12.36 21.36
CA GLY A 9 9.49 -13.52 21.02
C GLY A 9 9.32 -14.04 19.58
N LYS A 10 8.26 -13.65 18.88
CA LYS A 10 8.00 -14.03 17.48
C LYS A 10 8.34 -12.93 16.48
N LEU A 11 8.70 -11.73 16.97
CA LEU A 11 8.81 -10.51 16.16
C LEU A 11 9.82 -10.64 15.02
N GLU A 12 11.01 -11.16 15.28
CA GLU A 12 12.08 -11.30 14.28
C GLU A 12 11.65 -12.17 13.11
N ASN A 13 11.06 -13.32 13.41
CA ASN A 13 10.54 -14.22 12.39
C ASN A 13 9.41 -13.55 11.58
N TRP A 14 8.50 -12.85 12.22
CA TRP A 14 7.42 -12.13 11.55
C TRP A 14 7.94 -11.01 10.63
N VAL A 15 8.95 -10.27 11.06
CA VAL A 15 9.56 -9.22 10.23
C VAL A 15 10.28 -9.83 9.04
N THR A 16 10.99 -10.94 9.24
CA THR A 16 11.67 -11.66 8.15
C THR A 16 10.68 -12.10 7.07
N ILE A 17 9.58 -12.73 7.45
CA ILE A 17 8.54 -13.16 6.51
C ILE A 17 7.91 -11.96 5.80
N ARG A 18 7.59 -10.88 6.52
CA ARG A 18 7.03 -9.65 5.90
C ARG A 18 7.97 -9.04 4.87
N ARG A 19 9.27 -9.03 5.14
CA ARG A 19 10.30 -8.55 4.19
C ARG A 19 10.35 -9.43 2.95
N ALA A 20 10.36 -10.75 3.12
CA ALA A 20 10.34 -11.69 2.00
C ALA A 20 9.08 -11.50 1.13
N ASN A 21 7.90 -11.39 1.73
CA ASN A 21 6.65 -11.13 1.04
C ASN A 21 6.67 -9.78 0.29
N ALA A 22 7.17 -8.73 0.92
CA ALA A 22 7.31 -7.42 0.29
C ALA A 22 8.29 -7.44 -0.89
N ASP A 23 9.35 -8.24 -0.80
CA ASP A 23 10.33 -8.38 -1.89
C ASP A 23 9.77 -9.13 -3.09
N ILE A 24 8.89 -10.11 -2.88
CA ILE A 24 8.17 -10.79 -3.97
C ILE A 24 7.29 -9.77 -4.69
N LEU A 25 6.43 -9.04 -3.99
CA LEU A 25 5.59 -8.01 -4.59
C LEU A 25 6.42 -6.95 -5.35
N ARG A 26 7.52 -6.50 -4.76
CA ARG A 26 8.39 -5.51 -5.40
C ARG A 26 8.97 -6.04 -6.70
N ARG A 27 9.47 -7.27 -6.73
CA ARG A 27 10.06 -7.86 -7.95
C ARG A 27 9.05 -7.94 -9.08
N HIS A 28 7.83 -8.38 -8.81
CA HIS A 28 6.78 -8.52 -9.81
C HIS A 28 6.24 -7.17 -10.30
N LEU A 29 6.05 -6.22 -9.39
CA LEU A 29 5.34 -4.97 -9.70
C LEU A 29 6.25 -3.83 -10.15
N SER A 30 7.58 -3.95 -10.00
CA SER A 30 8.53 -2.86 -10.35
C SER A 30 8.58 -2.51 -11.83
N SER A 31 8.12 -3.39 -12.71
CA SER A 31 8.07 -3.17 -14.16
C SER A 31 6.83 -2.39 -14.61
N LEU A 32 5.84 -2.19 -13.73
CA LEU A 32 4.58 -1.52 -14.08
C LEU A 32 4.75 0.00 -14.06
N PRO A 33 4.67 0.70 -15.22
CA PRO A 33 4.92 2.14 -15.29
C PRO A 33 3.85 2.96 -14.57
N SER A 34 2.68 2.39 -14.35
CA SER A 34 1.58 3.02 -13.60
C SER A 34 1.74 2.96 -12.08
N LEU A 35 2.79 2.30 -11.58
CA LEU A 35 3.08 2.19 -10.15
C LEU A 35 4.43 2.80 -9.79
N ARG A 36 4.44 3.60 -8.75
CA ARG A 36 5.64 3.97 -7.99
C ARG A 36 5.70 3.14 -6.70
N ILE A 37 6.75 2.35 -6.55
CA ILE A 37 6.99 1.53 -5.37
C ILE A 37 8.16 2.13 -4.59
N PRO A 38 7.92 2.68 -3.37
CA PRO A 38 8.98 3.23 -2.54
C PRO A 38 9.99 2.15 -2.14
N ARG A 39 11.28 2.51 -2.19
CA ARG A 39 12.37 1.67 -1.65
C ARG A 39 12.91 2.34 -0.40
N PRO A 40 12.88 1.66 0.75
CA PRO A 40 13.57 2.16 1.94
C PRO A 40 15.07 2.33 1.63
N PRO A 41 15.71 3.40 2.12
CA PRO A 41 17.16 3.54 2.00
C PRO A 41 17.87 2.42 2.76
N GLN A 42 19.11 2.10 2.36
CA GLN A 42 19.89 1.00 2.95
C GLN A 42 20.10 1.14 4.47
N SER A 43 20.07 2.36 4.99
CA SER A 43 20.19 2.65 6.42
C SER A 43 18.92 2.35 7.23
N VAL A 44 17.81 1.96 6.58
CA VAL A 44 16.53 1.71 7.23
C VAL A 44 16.12 0.25 7.09
N GLU A 45 16.03 -0.43 8.22
CA GLU A 45 15.46 -1.77 8.31
C GLU A 45 13.93 -1.71 8.41
N HIS A 46 13.27 -1.64 7.25
CA HIS A 46 11.81 -1.53 7.19
C HIS A 46 11.13 -2.85 7.59
N SER A 47 10.11 -2.77 8.46
CA SER A 47 9.39 -3.95 8.99
C SER A 47 8.20 -4.40 8.14
N TYR A 48 7.81 -3.62 7.15
CA TYR A 48 6.67 -3.88 6.26
C TYR A 48 5.39 -4.32 6.99
N TYR A 49 4.89 -3.46 7.89
CA TYR A 49 3.56 -3.67 8.48
C TYR A 49 2.49 -3.83 7.39
N LYS A 50 2.62 -3.03 6.35
CA LYS A 50 1.86 -3.08 5.09
C LYS A 50 2.82 -2.80 3.93
N PHE A 51 2.46 -3.25 2.74
CA PHE A 51 3.14 -2.87 1.50
C PHE A 51 2.36 -1.76 0.83
N TYR A 52 3.02 -0.63 0.57
CA TYR A 52 2.43 0.51 -0.12
C TYR A 52 3.02 0.66 -1.51
N ALA A 53 2.14 0.91 -2.47
CA ALA A 53 2.46 1.37 -3.81
C ALA A 53 1.61 2.60 -4.12
N PHE A 54 2.04 3.43 -5.08
CA PHE A 54 1.34 4.65 -5.44
C PHE A 54 1.08 4.66 -6.95
N LEU A 55 -0.16 4.93 -7.33
CA LEU A 55 -0.53 5.08 -8.72
C LEU A 55 0.11 6.31 -9.32
N GLN A 56 0.42 6.24 -10.60
CA GLN A 56 0.77 7.38 -11.44
C GLN A 56 -0.44 7.76 -12.29
N PRO A 57 -1.23 8.78 -11.89
CA PRO A 57 -2.51 9.09 -12.55
C PRO A 57 -2.39 9.39 -14.04
N GLY A 58 -1.25 9.97 -14.45
CA GLY A 58 -0.98 10.25 -15.86
C GLY A 58 -0.87 9.03 -16.78
N CYS A 59 -0.73 7.82 -16.19
CA CYS A 59 -0.69 6.57 -16.93
C CYS A 59 -2.07 5.90 -17.05
N LEU A 60 -3.10 6.42 -16.40
CA LEU A 60 -4.41 5.77 -16.34
C LEU A 60 -5.31 6.19 -17.50
N LYS A 61 -6.09 5.26 -18.02
CA LYS A 61 -7.16 5.54 -19.00
C LYS A 61 -8.27 6.40 -18.36
N PRO A 62 -8.99 7.20 -19.16
CA PRO A 62 -10.15 7.94 -18.67
C PRO A 62 -11.15 7.06 -17.91
N GLY A 63 -11.65 7.57 -16.79
CA GLY A 63 -12.60 6.86 -15.93
C GLY A 63 -11.99 5.81 -14.99
N TRP A 64 -10.68 5.59 -15.02
CA TRP A 64 -10.00 4.80 -14.02
C TRP A 64 -9.48 5.69 -12.88
N THR A 65 -9.91 5.38 -11.67
CA THR A 65 -9.52 6.05 -10.43
C THR A 65 -8.88 5.05 -9.49
N ARG A 66 -8.18 5.53 -8.46
CA ARG A 66 -7.65 4.69 -7.38
C ARG A 66 -8.74 3.78 -6.80
N ASP A 67 -9.91 4.31 -6.51
CA ASP A 67 -10.99 3.54 -5.87
C ASP A 67 -11.55 2.46 -6.80
N ARG A 68 -11.66 2.76 -8.10
CA ARG A 68 -12.02 1.76 -9.10
C ARG A 68 -11.00 0.65 -9.23
N ILE A 69 -9.71 0.99 -9.18
CA ILE A 69 -8.62 0.00 -9.20
C ILE A 69 -8.68 -0.88 -7.95
N LEU A 70 -8.87 -0.30 -6.75
CA LEU A 70 -9.03 -1.07 -5.52
C LEU A 70 -10.22 -2.03 -5.60
N ALA A 71 -11.37 -1.55 -6.06
CA ALA A 71 -12.57 -2.38 -6.23
C ALA A 71 -12.35 -3.54 -7.23
N ALA A 72 -11.62 -3.29 -8.33
CA ALA A 72 -11.30 -4.31 -9.31
C ALA A 72 -10.33 -5.37 -8.74
N ILE A 73 -9.30 -4.96 -7.98
CA ILE A 73 -8.37 -5.90 -7.32
C ILE A 73 -9.10 -6.72 -6.24
N GLN A 74 -10.01 -6.11 -5.49
CA GLN A 74 -10.85 -6.82 -4.52
C GLN A 74 -11.78 -7.83 -5.18
N ALA A 75 -12.30 -7.52 -6.37
CA ALA A 75 -13.11 -8.45 -7.17
C ALA A 75 -12.31 -9.66 -7.68
N GLU A 76 -10.98 -9.55 -7.83
CA GLU A 76 -10.09 -10.68 -8.08
C GLU A 76 -9.81 -11.52 -6.79
N GLY A 77 -10.43 -11.17 -5.66
CA GLY A 77 -10.27 -11.88 -4.39
C GLY A 77 -9.08 -11.42 -3.54
N ILE A 78 -8.39 -10.34 -3.90
CA ILE A 78 -7.21 -9.86 -3.19
C ILE A 78 -7.57 -8.73 -2.22
N PRO A 79 -7.37 -8.91 -0.89
CA PRO A 79 -7.60 -7.86 0.09
C PRO A 79 -6.62 -6.69 -0.11
N CYS A 80 -7.17 -5.52 -0.36
CA CYS A 80 -6.37 -4.29 -0.51
C CYS A 80 -7.17 -3.07 -0.02
N GLY A 81 -6.49 -1.94 0.11
CA GLY A 81 -7.12 -0.69 0.54
C GLY A 81 -6.28 0.54 0.20
N ALA A 82 -6.80 1.71 0.56
CA ALA A 82 -6.12 2.99 0.37
C ALA A 82 -5.06 3.30 1.45
N GLY A 83 -5.04 2.53 2.53
CA GLY A 83 -4.19 2.80 3.70
C GLY A 83 -4.91 3.58 4.78
N VAL A 84 -4.14 4.32 5.58
CA VAL A 84 -4.66 5.17 6.68
C VAL A 84 -4.99 6.57 6.18
N CYS A 85 -5.67 7.37 7.03
CA CYS A 85 -6.02 8.76 6.74
C CYS A 85 -4.75 9.58 6.40
N PRO A 86 -4.64 10.13 5.18
CA PRO A 86 -3.43 10.85 4.76
C PRO A 86 -3.38 12.29 5.29
N GLU A 87 -4.54 12.87 5.57
CA GLU A 87 -4.70 14.26 5.99
C GLU A 87 -5.43 14.32 7.32
N ILE A 88 -4.81 13.82 8.39
CA ILE A 88 -5.44 13.68 9.71
C ILE A 88 -5.99 15.01 10.26
N TYR A 89 -5.39 16.14 9.87
CA TYR A 89 -5.86 17.48 10.26
C TYR A 89 -7.26 17.83 9.68
N ARG A 90 -7.76 17.05 8.70
CA ARG A 90 -9.11 17.18 8.15
C ARG A 90 -10.16 16.39 8.93
N GLU A 91 -9.73 15.56 9.88
CA GLU A 91 -10.65 14.89 10.78
C GLU A 91 -11.39 15.94 11.65
N ARG A 92 -12.67 15.68 11.90
CA ARG A 92 -13.58 16.60 12.58
C ARG A 92 -13.01 17.14 13.91
N LEU A 93 -12.36 16.29 14.69
CA LEU A 93 -11.74 16.68 15.97
C LEU A 93 -10.73 17.83 15.81
N PHE A 94 -9.91 17.77 14.76
CA PHE A 94 -8.89 18.79 14.49
C PHE A 94 -9.50 20.05 13.88
N GLN A 95 -10.49 19.90 13.01
CA GLN A 95 -11.20 21.03 12.41
C GLN A 95 -11.98 21.84 13.45
N ASP A 96 -12.74 21.17 14.31
CA ASP A 96 -13.54 21.81 15.36
C ASP A 96 -12.67 22.60 16.38
N ARG A 97 -11.39 22.23 16.51
CA ARG A 97 -10.42 22.89 17.40
C ARG A 97 -9.49 23.87 16.69
N GLY A 98 -9.62 24.05 15.39
CA GLY A 98 -8.72 24.90 14.61
C GLY A 98 -7.27 24.41 14.59
N LEU A 99 -7.05 23.09 14.81
CA LEU A 99 -5.73 22.47 14.85
C LEU A 99 -5.40 21.89 13.49
N GLY A 100 -4.90 22.71 12.60
CA GLY A 100 -4.49 22.27 11.26
C GLY A 100 -3.67 23.33 10.55
N PRO A 101 -3.01 22.98 9.45
CA PRO A 101 -2.31 23.94 8.62
C PRO A 101 -3.31 24.89 7.97
N LYS A 102 -2.92 26.16 7.76
CA LYS A 102 -3.75 27.16 7.08
C LYS A 102 -4.05 26.79 5.62
N THR A 103 -3.15 26.05 5.00
CA THR A 103 -3.27 25.55 3.64
C THR A 103 -3.13 24.02 3.62
N PRO A 104 -3.85 23.30 2.75
CA PRO A 104 -3.69 21.86 2.60
C PRO A 104 -2.23 21.49 2.31
N LEU A 105 -1.82 20.30 2.75
CA LEU A 105 -0.48 19.77 2.49
C LEU A 105 -0.51 18.99 1.15
N PRO A 106 0.05 19.55 0.07
CA PRO A 106 -0.16 18.98 -1.28
C PRO A 106 0.38 17.56 -1.45
N VAL A 107 1.53 17.26 -0.85
CA VAL A 107 2.10 15.91 -0.89
C VAL A 107 1.24 14.90 -0.14
N ALA A 108 0.70 15.26 1.02
CA ALA A 108 -0.19 14.38 1.77
C ALA A 108 -1.48 14.10 0.98
N GLN A 109 -2.01 15.12 0.32
CA GLN A 109 -3.19 15.02 -0.53
C GLN A 109 -2.94 14.11 -1.73
N GLU A 110 -1.84 14.31 -2.45
CA GLU A 110 -1.42 13.46 -3.58
C GLU A 110 -1.26 11.99 -3.15
N LEU A 111 -0.51 11.74 -2.09
CA LEU A 111 -0.29 10.39 -1.57
C LEU A 111 -1.62 9.75 -1.13
N GLY A 112 -2.52 10.53 -0.54
CA GLY A 112 -3.85 10.06 -0.14
C GLY A 112 -4.74 9.66 -1.31
N GLN A 113 -4.55 10.28 -2.47
CA GLN A 113 -5.33 10.00 -3.68
C GLN A 113 -4.74 8.86 -4.54
N THR A 114 -3.47 8.52 -4.34
CA THR A 114 -2.75 7.57 -5.20
C THR A 114 -2.34 6.29 -4.49
N SER A 115 -2.41 6.24 -3.15
CA SER A 115 -1.95 5.09 -2.37
C SER A 115 -2.79 3.84 -2.57
N LEU A 116 -2.09 2.72 -2.76
CA LEU A 116 -2.60 1.36 -2.70
C LEU A 116 -1.86 0.63 -1.57
N MET A 117 -2.61 -0.11 -0.75
CA MET A 117 -2.07 -0.82 0.40
C MET A 117 -2.41 -2.32 0.28
N PHE A 118 -1.38 -3.15 0.38
CA PHE A 118 -1.48 -4.60 0.30
C PHE A 118 -1.00 -5.28 1.57
N LEU A 119 -1.53 -6.48 1.83
CA LEU A 119 -1.14 -7.27 2.98
C LEU A 119 0.13 -8.07 2.67
N VAL A 120 1.07 -8.05 3.62
CA VAL A 120 2.29 -8.87 3.61
C VAL A 120 2.43 -9.59 4.95
N HIS A 121 1.30 -9.98 5.53
CA HIS A 121 1.22 -10.57 6.87
C HIS A 121 2.02 -11.88 6.94
N PRO A 122 2.66 -12.23 8.08
CA PRO A 122 3.51 -13.42 8.19
C PRO A 122 2.74 -14.76 8.10
N THR A 123 1.42 -14.75 8.04
CA THR A 123 0.61 -15.94 7.73
C THR A 123 0.38 -16.15 6.22
N LEU A 124 0.79 -15.19 5.39
CA LEU A 124 0.74 -15.29 3.94
C LEU A 124 2.06 -15.86 3.42
N GLY A 125 1.98 -16.75 2.45
CA GLY A 125 3.14 -17.38 1.82
C GLY A 125 3.47 -16.79 0.45
N GLU A 126 4.49 -17.35 -0.18
CA GLU A 126 4.95 -16.96 -1.53
C GLU A 126 3.82 -17.03 -2.57
N ARG A 127 3.00 -18.07 -2.52
CA ARG A 127 1.88 -18.25 -3.45
C ARG A 127 0.87 -17.10 -3.35
N ASP A 128 0.53 -16.68 -2.13
CA ASP A 128 -0.40 -15.56 -1.91
C ASP A 128 0.17 -14.25 -2.48
N MET A 129 1.49 -14.06 -2.42
CA MET A 129 2.15 -12.89 -2.98
C MET A 129 2.17 -12.92 -4.51
N ILE A 130 2.39 -14.08 -5.12
CA ILE A 130 2.34 -14.25 -6.57
C ILE A 130 0.91 -13.99 -7.08
N ASP A 131 -0.10 -14.56 -6.44
CA ASP A 131 -1.50 -14.35 -6.80
C ASP A 131 -1.91 -12.89 -6.62
N THR A 132 -1.43 -12.23 -5.54
CA THR A 132 -1.62 -10.79 -5.33
C THR A 132 -0.99 -9.96 -6.46
N ALA A 133 0.24 -10.26 -6.83
CA ALA A 133 0.94 -9.55 -7.91
C ALA A 133 0.23 -9.75 -9.26
N ALA A 134 -0.20 -10.97 -9.58
CA ALA A 134 -0.90 -11.29 -10.82
C ALA A 134 -2.25 -10.54 -10.93
N ALA A 135 -3.00 -10.45 -9.85
CA ALA A 135 -4.26 -9.69 -9.83
C ALA A 135 -4.02 -8.19 -10.04
N ILE A 136 -2.99 -7.63 -9.38
CA ILE A 136 -2.61 -6.22 -9.56
C ILE A 136 -2.21 -5.95 -11.02
N GLU A 137 -1.34 -6.80 -11.58
CA GLU A 137 -0.87 -6.68 -12.96
C GLU A 137 -2.02 -6.77 -13.96
N LYS A 138 -2.93 -7.72 -13.80
CA LYS A 138 -4.14 -7.87 -14.62
C LYS A 138 -4.99 -6.61 -14.63
N VAL A 139 -5.30 -6.07 -13.46
CA VAL A 139 -6.14 -4.87 -13.31
C VAL A 139 -5.43 -3.65 -13.89
N LEU A 140 -4.14 -3.45 -13.61
CA LEU A 140 -3.40 -2.29 -14.10
C LEU A 140 -3.15 -2.35 -15.59
N THR A 141 -2.95 -3.53 -16.19
CA THR A 141 -2.91 -3.67 -17.65
C THR A 141 -4.20 -3.21 -18.31
N ALA A 142 -5.35 -3.52 -17.72
CA ALA A 142 -6.64 -3.04 -18.21
C ALA A 142 -6.81 -1.53 -18.01
N ALA A 143 -6.29 -0.98 -16.91
CA ALA A 143 -6.48 0.41 -16.48
C ALA A 143 -5.51 1.42 -17.12
N THR A 144 -4.38 0.96 -17.69
CA THR A 144 -3.29 1.80 -18.16
C THR A 144 -3.35 2.04 -19.67
N VAL A 145 -2.98 3.25 -20.12
CA VAL A 145 -2.73 3.55 -21.54
C VAL A 145 -1.44 2.84 -21.95
N MET A 146 -1.51 2.10 -23.06
CA MET A 146 -0.31 1.52 -23.67
C MET A 146 0.49 2.56 -24.41
#